data_d34a7f229b380d85a669cd66b2deaeaa
#
_entry.id   d34a7f229b380d85a669cd66b2deaeaa
#
_cell.length_a   1.000
_cell.length_b   1.000
_cell.length_c   1.000
_cell.angle_alpha   90.00
_cell.angle_beta   90.00
_cell.angle_gamma   90.00
#
_symmetry.space_group_name_H-M   'P 1'
#
loop_
_entity.id
_entity.type
_entity.pdbx_description
1 polymer ?
#
loop_
_entity_poly.entity_id
_entity_poly.type
_entity_poly.pdbx_seq_one_letter_code
_entity_poly.pdbx_strand_id
1 'polypeptide(L)'
;EHLLASIPKDADESHEALQKFINLELDLPPVPRPALQKVFLARANAVLRGSGLPELSEEATCLKIFSCYVQNCRAVVRLVNELIVRIAFYQNKVDNKKFPVNIDDLVAVSIIHLYDPDFWDRLYRGKELIFPSSLTNTKYEQTVEKNEFEITFGCRTDDKHAKIRLEFFKHYFGIKKVNHEDEEYYVLSVDVCAAEMAHRLKAPRCFNTYYEGIAPELNEVGFVERIKESLGDEEKISSYLKLQNKSGRLKRCLDYLEKIPPIQDKEKRSTYLRALMRTADESVEPDSSPVHDLSEFEVMQDAPTCLARCVTSMLRTVHAHDMTKCGTEFLGLIKEIDVIVMLAAAVRWDDRKARSRYNPYFFTDEDYGQIVDLFLDRIKKLQKEGRLIGYVDEVNLRRTWLILLQNERLGDRANPEREIYRKLLQEDASKFPNVIHVMLPYRCYGDCPIMDFSPIHAKSLNNDFNLEHIRGVLDKCGNELSEGQRTIRDNIRYCLEQYKKDGEWPSPEDQEQKFESDRKRNAK
;
A
#
# COMPACT_ATOMS: atom_id res chain seq x y z
N GLU A 1 47.73 34.66 6.19
CA GLU A 1 48.07 33.35 6.83
C GLU A 1 49.27 33.50 7.78
N HIS A 2 50.32 34.29 7.45
CA HIS A 2 51.47 34.47 8.32
C HIS A 2 51.18 35.27 9.62
N LEU A 3 50.17 36.12 9.63
CA LEU A 3 49.72 36.86 10.84
C LEU A 3 49.00 35.99 11.84
N LEU A 4 48.24 34.95 11.37
CA LEU A 4 47.50 34.02 12.24
C LEU A 4 48.42 33.00 12.94
N ALA A 5 49.62 32.73 12.40
CA ALA A 5 50.57 31.79 12.99
C ALA A 5 51.29 32.36 14.23
N SER A 6 51.20 33.67 14.47
CA SER A 6 51.85 34.38 15.56
C SER A 6 50.88 34.77 16.70
N ILE A 7 49.61 34.39 16.62
CA ILE A 7 48.62 34.69 17.65
C ILE A 7 48.67 33.59 18.75
N PRO A 8 48.79 33.94 20.02
CA PRO A 8 48.74 33.00 21.13
C PRO A 8 47.46 32.15 21.11
N LYS A 9 47.57 30.89 21.51
CA LYS A 9 46.44 29.95 21.49
C LYS A 9 45.39 30.16 22.59
N ASP A 10 45.69 30.97 23.59
CA ASP A 10 44.76 31.33 24.65
C ASP A 10 43.89 32.51 24.21
N ALA A 11 42.54 32.36 24.44
CA ALA A 11 41.53 33.31 23.95
C ALA A 11 41.78 34.76 24.46
N ASP A 12 42.23 34.91 25.70
CA ASP A 12 42.45 36.21 26.31
C ASP A 12 43.71 36.90 25.75
N GLU A 13 44.80 36.16 25.57
CA GLU A 13 46.04 36.71 24.99
C GLU A 13 45.90 37.03 23.49
N SER A 14 45.06 36.29 22.75
CA SER A 14 44.75 36.59 21.36
C SER A 14 43.90 37.84 21.21
N HIS A 15 43.02 38.14 22.18
CA HIS A 15 42.22 39.36 22.17
C HIS A 15 43.07 40.60 22.46
N GLU A 16 44.00 40.55 23.43
CA GLU A 16 44.98 41.63 23.67
C GLU A 16 45.94 41.85 22.52
N ALA A 17 46.38 40.77 21.86
CA ALA A 17 47.27 40.90 20.71
C ALA A 17 46.57 41.57 19.50
N LEU A 18 45.29 41.28 19.29
CA LEU A 18 44.48 41.92 18.25
C LEU A 18 44.17 43.38 18.56
N GLN A 19 43.93 43.74 19.82
CA GLN A 19 43.70 45.13 20.24
C GLN A 19 44.86 46.05 19.93
N LYS A 20 46.11 45.56 19.91
CA LYS A 20 47.29 46.34 19.52
C LYS A 20 47.30 46.74 18.02
N PHE A 21 46.53 46.05 17.19
CA PHE A 21 46.47 46.31 15.74
C PHE A 21 45.12 46.87 15.29
N ILE A 22 44.06 46.76 16.13
CA ILE A 22 42.70 47.20 15.79
C ILE A 22 42.29 48.30 16.74
N ASN A 23 42.28 49.53 16.27
CA ASN A 23 41.89 50.70 17.07
C ASN A 23 40.39 50.82 17.33
N LEU A 24 39.57 50.01 16.65
CA LEU A 24 38.12 50.03 16.79
C LEU A 24 37.57 48.63 16.55
N GLU A 25 36.95 48.03 17.57
CA GLU A 25 36.21 46.79 17.46
C GLU A 25 34.71 47.16 17.37
N LEU A 26 34.13 46.84 16.22
CA LEU A 26 32.70 47.02 16.00
C LEU A 26 32.03 45.67 15.98
N ASP A 27 31.20 45.41 16.96
CA ASP A 27 30.28 44.28 16.95
C ASP A 27 29.23 44.49 15.86
N LEU A 28 29.31 43.69 14.79
CA LEU A 28 28.27 43.69 13.78
C LEU A 28 27.02 42.98 14.34
N PRO A 29 25.85 43.63 14.25
CA PRO A 29 24.62 42.99 14.70
C PRO A 29 24.40 41.64 13.97
N PRO A 30 23.90 40.62 14.67
CA PRO A 30 23.61 39.34 14.04
C PRO A 30 22.58 39.50 12.93
N VAL A 31 22.83 38.88 11.79
CA VAL A 31 21.87 38.91 10.64
C VAL A 31 20.58 38.22 11.06
N PRO A 32 19.43 38.85 10.90
CA PRO A 32 18.14 38.24 11.25
C PRO A 32 17.91 36.92 10.47
N ARG A 33 17.40 35.88 11.15
CA ARG A 33 17.12 34.57 10.55
C ARG A 33 16.30 34.60 9.26
N PRO A 34 15.22 35.42 9.14
CA PRO A 34 14.48 35.56 7.90
C PRO A 34 15.32 36.10 6.73
N ALA A 35 16.28 36.97 7.00
CA ALA A 35 17.21 37.48 6.00
C ALA A 35 18.19 36.38 5.54
N LEU A 36 18.71 35.56 6.45
CA LEU A 36 19.53 34.40 6.11
C LEU A 36 18.76 33.38 5.25
N GLN A 37 17.48 33.11 5.57
CA GLN A 37 16.63 32.23 4.79
C GLN A 37 16.45 32.76 3.35
N LYS A 38 16.14 34.05 3.19
CA LYS A 38 15.98 34.67 1.85
C LYS A 38 17.26 34.55 1.03
N VAL A 39 18.43 34.84 1.62
CA VAL A 39 19.72 34.71 0.95
C VAL A 39 19.99 33.26 0.58
N PHE A 40 19.69 32.31 1.45
CA PHE A 40 19.83 30.88 1.19
C PHE A 40 18.94 30.46 0.02
N LEU A 41 17.63 30.74 0.08
CA LEU A 41 16.68 30.39 -0.97
C LEU A 41 17.08 30.95 -2.32
N ALA A 42 17.46 32.22 -2.38
CA ALA A 42 17.88 32.85 -3.64
C ALA A 42 19.09 32.13 -4.26
N ARG A 43 20.11 31.79 -3.44
CA ARG A 43 21.31 31.09 -3.91
C ARG A 43 21.07 29.62 -4.23
N ALA A 44 20.35 28.91 -3.36
CA ALA A 44 20.00 27.50 -3.56
C ALA A 44 19.15 27.33 -4.83
N ASN A 45 18.12 28.17 -5.03
CA ASN A 45 17.26 28.13 -6.20
C ASN A 45 18.03 28.49 -7.50
N ALA A 46 19.00 29.38 -7.44
CA ALA A 46 19.87 29.65 -8.59
C ALA A 46 20.68 28.37 -8.98
N VAL A 47 21.20 27.63 -8.02
CA VAL A 47 21.91 26.35 -8.24
C VAL A 47 20.96 25.29 -8.80
N LEU A 48 19.78 25.13 -8.18
CA LEU A 48 18.78 24.15 -8.60
C LEU A 48 18.30 24.41 -10.03
N ARG A 49 17.98 25.67 -10.36
CA ARG A 49 17.58 26.08 -11.71
C ARG A 49 18.67 25.83 -12.73
N GLY A 50 19.93 26.17 -12.41
CA GLY A 50 21.10 25.89 -13.26
C GLY A 50 21.32 24.39 -13.50
N SER A 51 20.82 23.54 -12.61
CA SER A 51 20.90 22.08 -12.69
C SER A 51 19.62 21.42 -13.25
N GLY A 52 18.63 22.20 -13.69
CA GLY A 52 17.36 21.68 -14.20
C GLY A 52 16.47 21.02 -13.13
N LEU A 53 16.68 21.35 -11.86
CA LEU A 53 15.96 20.76 -10.72
C LEU A 53 14.86 21.71 -10.21
N PRO A 54 13.81 21.18 -9.55
CA PRO A 54 12.74 22.00 -8.99
C PRO A 54 13.26 22.92 -7.89
N GLU A 55 12.76 24.15 -7.87
CA GLU A 55 13.12 25.15 -6.86
C GLU A 55 12.45 24.85 -5.53
N LEU A 56 13.09 25.29 -4.43
CA LEU A 56 12.53 25.26 -3.08
C LEU A 56 11.52 26.40 -2.93
N SER A 57 10.37 26.10 -2.34
CA SER A 57 9.40 27.12 -1.94
C SER A 57 9.79 27.79 -0.62
N GLU A 58 9.17 28.93 -0.30
CA GLU A 58 9.33 29.60 1.00
C GLU A 58 8.77 28.77 2.17
N GLU A 59 7.90 27.79 1.87
CA GLU A 59 7.29 26.87 2.83
C GLU A 59 8.03 25.54 2.94
N ALA A 60 9.16 25.37 2.26
CA ALA A 60 9.93 24.13 2.27
C ALA A 60 10.28 23.69 3.70
N THR A 61 10.09 22.41 3.98
CA THR A 61 10.26 21.83 5.33
C THR A 61 11.69 21.98 5.83
N CYS A 62 12.69 21.92 4.94
CA CYS A 62 14.09 22.09 5.27
C CYS A 62 14.43 23.45 5.88
N LEU A 63 13.61 24.50 5.64
CA LEU A 63 13.82 25.83 6.23
C LEU A 63 13.59 25.86 7.75
N LYS A 64 12.80 24.93 8.29
CA LYS A 64 12.63 24.76 9.73
C LYS A 64 13.92 24.26 10.37
N ILE A 65 14.56 23.28 9.74
CA ILE A 65 15.84 22.74 10.19
C ILE A 65 16.97 23.75 9.95
N PHE A 66 16.95 24.44 8.80
CA PHE A 66 17.86 25.53 8.49
C PHE A 66 17.92 26.57 9.61
N SER A 67 16.74 27.03 10.08
CA SER A 67 16.64 28.06 11.11
C SER A 67 17.24 27.64 12.46
N CYS A 68 17.37 26.34 12.71
CA CYS A 68 17.96 25.81 13.94
C CYS A 68 19.49 25.81 13.91
N TYR A 69 20.10 25.52 12.76
CA TYR A 69 21.54 25.31 12.64
C TYR A 69 22.30 26.48 11.99
N VAL A 70 21.68 27.18 11.03
CA VAL A 70 22.35 28.21 10.22
C VAL A 70 22.19 29.58 10.85
N GLN A 71 23.27 30.13 11.40
CA GLN A 71 23.24 31.36 12.19
C GLN A 71 23.91 32.57 11.55
N ASN A 72 24.64 32.40 10.45
CA ASN A 72 25.38 33.48 9.79
C ASN A 72 25.54 33.24 8.27
N CYS A 73 25.97 34.29 7.55
CA CYS A 73 26.14 34.25 6.10
C CYS A 73 27.22 33.24 5.66
N ARG A 74 28.28 33.03 6.45
CA ARG A 74 29.33 32.03 6.14
C ARG A 74 28.76 30.61 6.12
N ALA A 75 27.88 30.30 7.06
CA ALA A 75 27.16 29.04 7.11
C ALA A 75 26.27 28.86 5.88
N VAL A 76 25.54 29.92 5.45
CA VAL A 76 24.74 29.88 4.21
C VAL A 76 25.62 29.52 3.00
N VAL A 77 26.76 30.19 2.83
CA VAL A 77 27.68 29.91 1.70
C VAL A 77 28.19 28.47 1.75
N ARG A 78 28.56 27.98 2.94
CA ARG A 78 29.05 26.61 3.12
C ARG A 78 27.99 25.58 2.75
N LEU A 79 26.73 25.81 3.15
CA LEU A 79 25.60 24.94 2.81
C LEU A 79 25.32 24.94 1.30
N VAL A 80 25.34 26.10 0.64
CA VAL A 80 25.15 26.19 -0.81
C VAL A 80 26.27 25.45 -1.56
N ASN A 81 27.51 25.57 -1.11
CA ASN A 81 28.63 24.83 -1.69
C ASN A 81 28.47 23.31 -1.52
N GLU A 82 28.01 22.85 -0.35
CA GLU A 82 27.70 21.43 -0.12
C GLU A 82 26.60 20.93 -1.08
N LEU A 83 25.55 21.73 -1.28
CA LEU A 83 24.49 21.39 -2.24
C LEU A 83 25.01 21.27 -3.67
N ILE A 84 25.88 22.18 -4.12
CA ILE A 84 26.52 22.10 -5.45
C ILE A 84 27.24 20.76 -5.60
N VAL A 85 28.08 20.40 -4.63
CA VAL A 85 28.83 19.14 -4.65
C VAL A 85 27.92 17.92 -4.71
N ARG A 86 26.89 17.88 -3.84
CA ARG A 86 25.95 16.76 -3.79
C ARG A 86 25.12 16.65 -5.07
N ILE A 87 24.62 17.76 -5.60
CA ILE A 87 23.86 17.76 -6.85
C ILE A 87 24.71 17.24 -8.00
N ALA A 88 25.94 17.74 -8.14
CA ALA A 88 26.88 17.27 -9.16
C ALA A 88 27.21 15.77 -9.00
N PHE A 89 27.35 15.29 -7.77
CA PHE A 89 27.59 13.89 -7.47
C PHE A 89 26.43 12.99 -7.93
N TYR A 90 25.17 13.39 -7.66
CA TYR A 90 24.01 12.62 -8.10
C TYR A 90 23.81 12.69 -9.62
N GLN A 91 23.99 13.85 -10.24
CA GLN A 91 23.86 14.02 -11.69
C GLN A 91 24.88 13.17 -12.47
N ASN A 92 26.10 13.05 -11.99
CA ASN A 92 27.15 12.25 -12.64
C ASN A 92 26.90 10.72 -12.53
N LYS A 93 26.07 10.28 -11.59
CA LYS A 93 25.77 8.85 -11.38
C LYS A 93 24.51 8.35 -12.10
N VAL A 94 23.72 9.25 -12.66
CA VAL A 94 22.41 8.91 -13.24
C VAL A 94 22.43 9.16 -14.74
N ASP A 95 22.53 8.09 -15.53
CA ASP A 95 22.40 8.13 -17.00
C ASP A 95 21.01 8.63 -17.39
N ASN A 96 20.85 9.92 -17.64
CA ASN A 96 19.63 10.60 -18.16
C ASN A 96 18.31 10.24 -17.46
N LYS A 97 18.34 9.77 -16.23
CA LYS A 97 17.15 9.41 -15.43
C LYS A 97 16.83 10.52 -14.42
N LYS A 98 15.62 10.46 -13.90
CA LYS A 98 15.11 11.35 -12.85
C LYS A 98 16.09 11.44 -11.66
N PHE A 99 16.25 12.64 -11.12
CA PHE A 99 17.11 12.90 -9.96
C PHE A 99 16.72 11.99 -8.78
N PRO A 100 17.68 11.27 -8.17
CA PRO A 100 17.37 10.10 -7.33
C PRO A 100 16.97 10.42 -5.89
N VAL A 101 16.95 11.71 -5.51
CA VAL A 101 16.61 12.17 -4.15
C VAL A 101 15.63 13.34 -4.19
N ASN A 102 14.86 13.50 -3.14
CA ASN A 102 13.99 14.66 -2.95
C ASN A 102 14.83 15.87 -2.54
N ILE A 103 14.62 17.03 -3.15
CA ILE A 103 15.44 18.24 -2.93
C ILE A 103 15.28 18.79 -1.51
N ASP A 104 14.05 18.82 -0.97
CA ASP A 104 13.81 19.30 0.41
C ASP A 104 14.54 18.41 1.42
N ASP A 105 14.47 17.07 1.24
CA ASP A 105 15.17 16.11 2.08
C ASP A 105 16.69 16.23 1.92
N LEU A 106 17.19 16.44 0.69
CA LEU A 106 18.62 16.63 0.41
C LEU A 106 19.20 17.84 1.16
N VAL A 107 18.46 18.95 1.16
CA VAL A 107 18.87 20.16 1.90
C VAL A 107 18.90 19.89 3.39
N ALA A 108 17.88 19.27 3.95
CA ALA A 108 17.81 18.96 5.38
C ALA A 108 18.95 18.03 5.82
N VAL A 109 19.21 17.00 5.02
CA VAL A 109 20.31 16.04 5.23
C VAL A 109 21.68 16.73 5.12
N SER A 110 21.84 17.66 4.17
CA SER A 110 23.08 18.44 4.03
C SER A 110 23.33 19.37 5.24
N ILE A 111 22.26 19.94 5.81
CA ILE A 111 22.36 20.73 7.03
C ILE A 111 22.87 19.87 8.19
N ILE A 112 22.27 18.68 8.39
CA ILE A 112 22.68 17.76 9.45
C ILE A 112 24.12 17.31 9.25
N HIS A 113 24.48 16.90 8.05
CA HIS A 113 25.86 16.49 7.73
C HIS A 113 26.90 17.57 8.07
N LEU A 114 26.59 18.86 7.80
CA LEU A 114 27.51 19.96 8.06
C LEU A 114 27.57 20.43 9.49
N TYR A 115 26.45 20.40 10.21
CA TYR A 115 26.29 21.11 11.51
C TYR A 115 25.99 20.19 12.69
N ASP A 116 25.63 18.91 12.42
CA ASP A 116 25.41 17.89 13.45
C ASP A 116 25.89 16.51 12.95
N PRO A 117 27.21 16.36 12.70
CA PRO A 117 27.76 15.12 12.15
C PRO A 117 27.56 13.90 13.07
N ASP A 118 27.46 14.09 14.37
CA ASP A 118 27.10 13.01 15.30
C ASP A 118 25.68 12.49 15.03
N PHE A 119 24.73 13.38 14.81
CA PHE A 119 23.38 12.97 14.45
C PHE A 119 23.31 12.31 13.07
N TRP A 120 24.08 12.80 12.12
CA TRP A 120 24.23 12.18 10.80
C TRP A 120 24.64 10.71 10.92
N ASP A 121 25.67 10.42 11.68
CA ASP A 121 26.16 9.06 11.94
C ASP A 121 25.14 8.20 12.69
N ARG A 122 24.51 8.75 13.72
CA ARG A 122 23.47 8.04 14.50
C ARG A 122 22.27 7.69 13.65
N LEU A 123 21.83 8.59 12.78
CA LEU A 123 20.69 8.37 11.90
C LEU A 123 20.96 7.19 10.95
N TYR A 124 22.16 7.07 10.42
CA TYR A 124 22.53 5.95 9.56
C TYR A 124 22.64 4.62 10.32
N ARG A 125 23.32 4.63 11.47
CA ARG A 125 23.51 3.41 12.28
C ARG A 125 22.21 2.92 12.92
N GLY A 126 21.34 3.82 13.31
CA GLY A 126 20.05 3.52 13.93
C GLY A 126 18.91 3.23 12.93
N LYS A 127 19.19 3.09 11.65
CA LYS A 127 18.16 2.91 10.61
C LYS A 127 17.24 1.72 10.86
N GLU A 128 17.69 0.66 11.52
CA GLU A 128 16.90 -0.51 11.84
C GLU A 128 15.78 -0.23 12.86
N LEU A 129 15.92 0.80 13.69
CA LEU A 129 14.85 1.28 14.56
C LEU A 129 13.80 2.11 13.81
N ILE A 130 14.17 2.66 12.65
CA ILE A 130 13.27 3.47 11.80
C ILE A 130 12.53 2.59 10.81
N PHE A 131 13.21 1.59 10.25
CA PHE A 131 12.70 0.77 9.17
C PHE A 131 12.53 -0.69 9.60
N PRO A 132 11.39 -1.34 9.29
CA PRO A 132 11.21 -2.74 9.59
C PRO A 132 12.18 -3.61 8.79
N SER A 133 12.57 -4.74 9.38
CA SER A 133 13.49 -5.71 8.75
C SER A 133 12.92 -6.35 7.48
N SER A 134 11.62 -6.38 7.33
CA SER A 134 10.93 -6.92 6.15
C SER A 134 9.89 -5.92 5.64
N LEU A 135 10.07 -5.49 4.39
CA LEU A 135 9.17 -4.57 3.68
C LEU A 135 8.18 -5.36 2.82
N THR A 136 7.27 -6.08 3.45
CA THR A 136 6.19 -6.78 2.73
C THR A 136 5.00 -5.89 2.44
N ASN A 137 4.84 -4.78 3.17
CA ASN A 137 3.68 -3.91 3.11
C ASN A 137 4.01 -2.55 2.48
N THR A 138 3.05 -1.99 1.75
CA THR A 138 3.10 -0.64 1.17
C THR A 138 2.92 0.48 2.20
N LYS A 139 2.47 0.13 3.37
CA LYS A 139 2.45 0.99 4.58
C LYS A 139 3.04 0.21 5.72
N TYR A 140 3.86 0.87 6.53
CA TYR A 140 4.31 0.28 7.79
C TYR A 140 4.13 1.25 8.95
N GLU A 141 3.99 0.69 10.12
CA GLU A 141 4.01 1.36 11.39
C GLU A 141 5.08 0.71 12.26
N GLN A 142 6.05 1.49 12.70
CA GLN A 142 7.13 1.04 13.57
C GLN A 142 6.96 1.71 14.92
N THR A 143 6.83 0.92 15.98
CA THR A 143 6.77 1.39 17.36
C THR A 143 8.12 1.13 18.01
N VAL A 144 8.70 2.17 18.62
CA VAL A 144 10.00 2.11 19.28
C VAL A 144 9.85 2.68 20.69
N GLU A 145 10.42 2.01 21.69
CA GLU A 145 10.46 2.52 23.07
C GLU A 145 11.19 3.87 23.10
N LYS A 146 10.59 4.85 23.79
CA LYS A 146 11.11 6.23 23.83
C LYS A 146 12.56 6.29 24.26
N ASN A 147 12.92 5.57 25.31
CA ASN A 147 14.26 5.62 25.87
C ASN A 147 15.31 5.07 24.89
N GLU A 148 15.01 3.96 24.24
CA GLU A 148 15.85 3.38 23.19
C GLU A 148 16.04 4.33 22.01
N PHE A 149 14.94 4.95 21.55
CA PHE A 149 14.98 5.93 20.47
C PHE A 149 15.82 7.15 20.82
N GLU A 150 15.58 7.73 22.00
CA GLU A 150 16.28 8.94 22.46
C GLU A 150 17.78 8.71 22.69
N ILE A 151 18.18 7.52 23.17
CA ILE A 151 19.59 7.14 23.30
C ILE A 151 20.23 6.98 21.91
N THR A 152 19.61 6.21 21.03
CA THR A 152 20.17 5.90 19.71
C THR A 152 20.38 7.15 18.90
N PHE A 153 19.41 8.07 18.88
CA PHE A 153 19.47 9.25 18.03
C PHE A 153 19.95 10.52 18.76
N GLY A 154 20.36 10.40 20.03
CA GLY A 154 20.81 11.55 20.84
C GLY A 154 19.73 12.60 21.02
N CYS A 155 18.51 12.16 21.31
CA CYS A 155 17.35 13.02 21.52
C CYS A 155 17.00 13.22 22.99
N ARG A 156 17.88 12.84 23.92
CA ARG A 156 17.69 13.07 25.38
C ARG A 156 17.76 14.54 25.72
N THR A 157 17.03 14.93 26.73
CA THR A 157 16.90 16.33 27.16
C THR A 157 18.21 17.00 27.61
N ASP A 158 19.23 16.21 27.94
CA ASP A 158 20.57 16.65 28.30
C ASP A 158 21.46 16.98 27.07
N ASP A 159 21.07 16.54 25.85
CA ASP A 159 21.78 16.86 24.62
C ASP A 159 21.37 18.25 24.10
N LYS A 160 22.37 19.08 23.80
CA LYS A 160 22.18 20.44 23.26
C LYS A 160 21.29 20.48 22.01
N HIS A 161 21.34 19.44 21.20
CA HIS A 161 20.62 19.35 19.92
C HIS A 161 19.36 18.46 19.98
N ALA A 162 19.05 17.86 21.13
CA ALA A 162 17.95 16.89 21.29
C ALA A 162 16.61 17.38 20.71
N LYS A 163 16.23 18.60 21.02
CA LYS A 163 14.98 19.20 20.54
C LYS A 163 14.97 19.34 19.01
N ILE A 164 16.09 19.71 18.41
CA ILE A 164 16.21 19.91 16.97
C ILE A 164 16.15 18.56 16.25
N ARG A 165 16.80 17.54 16.79
CA ARG A 165 16.77 16.16 16.26
C ARG A 165 15.36 15.57 16.30
N LEU A 166 14.61 15.78 17.39
CA LEU A 166 13.19 15.39 17.48
C LEU A 166 12.32 16.12 16.46
N GLU A 167 12.53 17.42 16.26
CA GLU A 167 11.82 18.17 15.22
C GLU A 167 12.14 17.64 13.80
N PHE A 168 13.39 17.24 13.55
CA PHE A 168 13.74 16.57 12.29
C PHE A 168 12.94 15.27 12.09
N PHE A 169 12.86 14.41 13.10
CA PHE A 169 12.07 13.18 13.01
C PHE A 169 10.58 13.44 12.81
N LYS A 170 10.01 14.44 13.49
CA LYS A 170 8.61 14.82 13.28
C LYS A 170 8.33 15.25 11.84
N HIS A 171 9.21 16.05 11.25
CA HIS A 171 9.01 16.60 9.91
C HIS A 171 9.33 15.62 8.78
N TYR A 172 10.38 14.81 8.93
CA TYR A 172 10.86 13.94 7.87
C TYR A 172 10.39 12.49 7.97
N PHE A 173 10.10 12.00 9.17
CA PHE A 173 9.63 10.63 9.42
C PHE A 173 8.21 10.56 9.97
N GLY A 174 7.61 11.70 10.32
CA GLY A 174 6.24 11.73 10.84
C GLY A 174 6.08 11.09 12.22
N ILE A 175 7.14 11.11 13.03
CA ILE A 175 7.13 10.50 14.36
C ILE A 175 6.08 11.14 15.28
N LYS A 176 5.36 10.30 16.02
CA LYS A 176 4.40 10.71 17.03
C LYS A 176 4.73 10.04 18.36
N LYS A 177 4.60 10.79 19.46
CA LYS A 177 4.70 10.25 20.81
C LYS A 177 3.35 9.67 21.22
N VAL A 178 3.34 8.44 21.72
CA VAL A 178 2.17 7.72 22.19
C VAL A 178 2.46 7.17 23.59
N ASN A 179 1.47 7.24 24.47
CA ASN A 179 1.55 6.66 25.82
C ASN A 179 0.67 5.41 25.83
N HIS A 180 1.19 4.31 26.34
CA HIS A 180 0.47 3.05 26.52
C HIS A 180 0.89 2.43 27.86
N GLU A 181 -0.06 2.20 28.76
CA GLU A 181 0.14 1.51 30.05
C GLU A 181 1.37 2.03 30.85
N ASP A 182 1.47 3.35 31.04
CA ASP A 182 2.56 4.05 31.74
C ASP A 182 3.94 4.08 31.03
N GLU A 183 4.03 3.50 29.84
CA GLU A 183 5.23 3.57 29.00
C GLU A 183 5.04 4.56 27.84
N GLU A 184 6.14 5.22 27.47
CA GLU A 184 6.17 6.17 26.37
C GLU A 184 6.86 5.56 25.15
N TYR A 185 6.18 5.63 24.00
CA TYR A 185 6.67 5.12 22.72
C TYR A 185 6.72 6.23 21.68
N TYR A 186 7.58 6.03 20.69
CA TYR A 186 7.55 6.76 19.44
C TYR A 186 7.01 5.84 18.34
N VAL A 187 6.03 6.36 17.58
CA VAL A 187 5.39 5.65 16.47
C VAL A 187 5.74 6.38 15.18
N LEU A 188 6.32 5.63 14.24
CA LEU A 188 6.61 6.08 12.89
C LEU A 188 5.62 5.39 11.94
N SER A 189 4.85 6.17 11.18
CA SER A 189 3.92 5.64 10.20
C SER A 189 4.27 6.19 8.81
N VAL A 190 4.58 5.30 7.86
CA VAL A 190 5.05 5.68 6.54
C VAL A 190 4.25 4.98 5.44
N ASP A 191 3.73 5.77 4.50
CA ASP A 191 3.27 5.27 3.21
C ASP A 191 4.50 5.11 2.29
N VAL A 192 4.95 3.87 2.13
CA VAL A 192 6.18 3.53 1.40
C VAL A 192 6.07 3.91 -0.06
N CYS A 193 4.93 3.60 -0.70
CA CYS A 193 4.73 3.90 -2.11
C CYS A 193 4.81 5.41 -2.40
N ALA A 194 4.10 6.22 -1.62
CA ALA A 194 4.15 7.66 -1.76
C ALA A 194 5.54 8.23 -1.49
N ALA A 195 6.24 7.70 -0.48
CA ALA A 195 7.59 8.14 -0.14
C ALA A 195 8.62 7.75 -1.21
N GLU A 196 8.55 6.54 -1.78
CA GLU A 196 9.44 6.09 -2.86
C GLU A 196 9.18 6.84 -4.18
N MET A 197 7.91 7.07 -4.55
CA MET A 197 7.56 7.88 -5.73
C MET A 197 8.10 9.31 -5.66
N ALA A 198 8.19 9.86 -4.46
CA ALA A 198 8.74 11.19 -4.19
C ALA A 198 10.24 11.15 -3.83
N HIS A 199 10.90 9.99 -3.88
CA HIS A 199 12.30 9.78 -3.50
C HIS A 199 12.63 10.32 -2.11
N ARG A 200 11.69 10.18 -1.13
CA ARG A 200 11.84 10.76 0.22
C ARG A 200 12.82 9.97 1.08
N LEU A 201 13.49 10.67 1.98
CA LEU A 201 14.41 10.09 2.99
C LEU A 201 13.74 9.00 3.86
N LYS A 202 12.46 9.16 4.18
CA LYS A 202 11.69 8.19 4.97
C LYS A 202 11.30 6.92 4.22
N ALA A 203 11.63 6.81 2.94
CA ALA A 203 11.42 5.58 2.19
C ALA A 203 12.62 4.63 2.38
N PRO A 204 12.41 3.41 2.89
CA PRO A 204 13.53 2.51 3.22
C PRO A 204 14.50 2.26 2.07
N ARG A 205 13.98 2.09 0.84
CA ARG A 205 14.80 1.86 -0.36
C ARG A 205 15.53 3.12 -0.82
N CYS A 206 15.02 4.32 -0.52
CA CYS A 206 15.64 5.59 -0.88
C CYS A 206 16.63 6.09 0.18
N PHE A 207 16.50 5.64 1.44
CA PHE A 207 17.29 6.14 2.56
C PHE A 207 18.79 6.06 2.31
N ASN A 208 19.28 4.90 1.91
CA ASN A 208 20.71 4.70 1.64
C ASN A 208 21.25 5.59 0.51
N THR A 209 20.39 6.02 -0.44
CA THR A 209 20.81 6.92 -1.52
C THR A 209 21.38 8.23 -0.98
N TYR A 210 20.83 8.76 0.11
CA TYR A 210 21.30 10.00 0.73
C TYR A 210 22.68 9.87 1.38
N TYR A 211 23.09 8.66 1.75
CA TYR A 211 24.38 8.36 2.37
C TYR A 211 25.41 7.82 1.38
N GLU A 212 25.00 6.87 0.58
CA GLU A 212 25.88 6.10 -0.30
C GLU A 212 25.89 6.62 -1.75
N GLY A 213 24.89 7.44 -2.10
CA GLY A 213 24.74 7.99 -3.44
C GLY A 213 24.38 6.94 -4.51
N ILE A 214 23.89 5.77 -4.09
CA ILE A 214 23.45 4.70 -4.99
C ILE A 214 21.95 4.83 -5.18
N ALA A 215 21.52 5.11 -6.41
CA ALA A 215 20.10 5.19 -6.73
C ALA A 215 19.43 3.80 -6.57
N PRO A 216 18.29 3.71 -5.87
CA PRO A 216 17.60 2.44 -5.68
C PRO A 216 16.95 1.98 -6.99
N GLU A 217 16.87 0.68 -7.20
CA GLU A 217 16.06 0.11 -8.27
C GLU A 217 14.58 0.14 -7.86
N LEU A 218 13.86 1.14 -8.33
CA LEU A 218 12.43 1.34 -8.09
C LEU A 218 11.63 0.94 -9.34
N ASN A 219 11.57 -0.36 -9.64
CA ASN A 219 10.88 -0.87 -10.83
C ASN A 219 9.41 -0.47 -10.89
N GLU A 220 8.73 -0.41 -9.73
CA GLU A 220 7.33 -0.02 -9.59
C GLU A 220 7.15 1.48 -9.89
N VAL A 221 8.07 2.32 -9.45
CA VAL A 221 8.07 3.76 -9.79
C VAL A 221 8.28 3.95 -11.29
N GLY A 222 9.24 3.23 -11.88
CA GLY A 222 9.47 3.24 -13.32
C GLY A 222 8.25 2.73 -14.11
N PHE A 223 7.49 1.79 -13.56
CA PHE A 223 6.23 1.34 -14.15
C PHE A 223 5.17 2.46 -14.13
N VAL A 224 5.00 3.16 -12.99
CA VAL A 224 4.07 4.29 -12.90
C VAL A 224 4.41 5.41 -13.89
N GLU A 225 5.69 5.73 -14.07
CA GLU A 225 6.12 6.73 -15.04
C GLU A 225 5.74 6.31 -16.48
N ARG A 226 5.96 5.05 -16.87
CA ARG A 226 5.51 4.53 -18.18
C ARG A 226 4.00 4.61 -18.37
N ILE A 227 3.22 4.34 -17.32
CA ILE A 227 1.75 4.52 -17.37
C ILE A 227 1.41 5.99 -17.59
N LYS A 228 2.05 6.92 -16.88
CA LYS A 228 1.82 8.38 -17.05
C LYS A 228 2.16 8.87 -18.45
N GLU A 229 3.25 8.40 -19.03
CA GLU A 229 3.66 8.72 -20.41
C GLU A 229 2.69 8.15 -21.45
N SER A 230 1.96 7.09 -21.11
CA SER A 230 1.02 6.40 -21.99
C SER A 230 -0.45 6.80 -21.76
N LEU A 231 -0.72 7.82 -20.92
CA LEU A 231 -2.09 8.30 -20.71
C LEU A 231 -2.71 8.74 -22.04
N GLY A 232 -3.83 8.13 -22.40
CA GLY A 232 -4.50 8.32 -23.71
C GLY A 232 -4.30 7.15 -24.68
N ASP A 233 -3.47 6.16 -24.34
CA ASP A 233 -3.25 4.94 -25.14
C ASP A 233 -3.64 3.70 -24.30
N GLU A 234 -4.90 3.25 -24.46
CA GLU A 234 -5.47 2.13 -23.69
C GLU A 234 -4.70 0.82 -23.91
N GLU A 235 -4.24 0.57 -25.16
CA GLU A 235 -3.53 -0.67 -25.50
C GLU A 235 -2.16 -0.73 -24.84
N LYS A 236 -1.42 0.37 -24.81
CA LYS A 236 -0.13 0.44 -24.12
C LYS A 236 -0.29 0.24 -22.62
N ILE A 237 -1.25 0.94 -21.99
CA ILE A 237 -1.52 0.76 -20.56
C ILE A 237 -1.84 -0.69 -20.26
N SER A 238 -2.78 -1.31 -21.02
CA SER A 238 -3.16 -2.70 -20.85
C SER A 238 -1.97 -3.65 -21.05
N SER A 239 -1.10 -3.39 -22.03
CA SER A 239 0.09 -4.23 -22.27
C SER A 239 1.07 -4.17 -21.09
N TYR A 240 1.28 -3.00 -20.49
CA TYR A 240 2.12 -2.85 -19.30
C TYR A 240 1.54 -3.57 -18.07
N LEU A 241 0.22 -3.45 -17.85
CA LEU A 241 -0.48 -4.15 -16.76
C LEU A 241 -0.37 -5.68 -16.94
N LYS A 242 -0.62 -6.20 -18.15
CA LYS A 242 -0.47 -7.63 -18.48
C LYS A 242 0.96 -8.14 -18.25
N LEU A 243 1.96 -7.35 -18.60
CA LEU A 243 3.37 -7.70 -18.36
C LEU A 243 3.66 -7.82 -16.86
N GLN A 244 3.14 -6.89 -16.03
CA GLN A 244 3.31 -6.96 -14.57
C GLN A 244 2.52 -8.15 -13.98
N ASN A 245 1.35 -8.46 -14.51
CA ASN A 245 0.57 -9.63 -14.09
C ASN A 245 1.35 -10.93 -14.36
N LYS A 246 1.84 -11.13 -15.59
CA LYS A 246 2.65 -12.30 -15.96
C LYS A 246 3.92 -12.47 -15.13
N SER A 247 4.48 -11.38 -14.60
CA SER A 247 5.66 -11.40 -13.74
C SER A 247 5.34 -11.53 -12.24
N GLY A 248 4.06 -11.69 -11.86
CA GLY A 248 3.60 -11.76 -10.46
C GLY A 248 3.78 -10.44 -9.66
N ARG A 249 4.03 -9.31 -10.35
CA ARG A 249 4.30 -8.01 -9.70
C ARG A 249 3.14 -7.03 -9.79
N LEU A 250 2.03 -7.40 -10.45
CA LEU A 250 0.90 -6.49 -10.68
C LEU A 250 0.38 -5.88 -9.38
N LYS A 251 0.08 -6.71 -8.38
CA LYS A 251 -0.44 -6.28 -7.08
C LYS A 251 0.40 -5.16 -6.45
N ARG A 252 1.71 -5.35 -6.39
CA ARG A 252 2.63 -4.35 -5.86
C ARG A 252 2.63 -3.07 -6.71
N CYS A 253 2.59 -3.19 -8.03
CA CYS A 253 2.49 -2.04 -8.93
C CYS A 253 1.19 -1.25 -8.74
N LEU A 254 0.07 -1.92 -8.42
CA LEU A 254 -1.23 -1.27 -8.20
C LEU A 254 -1.22 -0.37 -6.96
N ASP A 255 -0.50 -0.72 -5.90
CA ASP A 255 -0.34 0.13 -4.73
C ASP A 255 0.35 1.48 -5.07
N TYR A 256 1.26 1.47 -6.04
CA TYR A 256 1.88 2.70 -6.55
C TYR A 256 0.96 3.45 -7.50
N LEU A 257 0.16 2.75 -8.33
CA LEU A 257 -0.83 3.39 -9.20
C LEU A 257 -1.90 4.13 -8.41
N GLU A 258 -2.30 3.65 -7.24
CA GLU A 258 -3.24 4.34 -6.34
C GLU A 258 -2.73 5.73 -5.90
N LYS A 259 -1.42 5.97 -5.97
CA LYS A 259 -0.78 7.25 -5.60
C LYS A 259 -0.57 8.21 -6.78
N ILE A 260 -1.01 7.84 -7.97
CA ILE A 260 -0.96 8.76 -9.12
C ILE A 260 -1.82 9.99 -8.80
N PRO A 261 -1.30 11.21 -9.07
CA PRO A 261 -2.11 12.42 -8.97
C PRO A 261 -3.37 12.34 -9.84
N PRO A 262 -4.47 12.97 -9.44
CA PRO A 262 -5.73 12.90 -10.16
C PRO A 262 -5.58 13.37 -11.61
N ILE A 263 -5.99 12.55 -12.56
CA ILE A 263 -5.95 12.86 -13.99
C ILE A 263 -7.15 13.76 -14.31
N GLN A 264 -6.90 15.06 -14.50
CA GLN A 264 -7.95 16.06 -14.73
C GLN A 264 -8.55 15.96 -16.14
N ASP A 265 -7.75 15.62 -17.13
CA ASP A 265 -8.19 15.40 -18.51
C ASP A 265 -9.13 14.19 -18.56
N LYS A 266 -10.40 14.43 -18.93
CA LYS A 266 -11.45 13.40 -18.92
C LYS A 266 -11.16 12.26 -19.91
N GLU A 267 -10.65 12.57 -21.09
CA GLU A 267 -10.38 11.55 -22.12
C GLU A 267 -9.24 10.63 -21.70
N LYS A 268 -8.13 11.20 -21.25
CA LYS A 268 -6.99 10.44 -20.70
C LYS A 268 -7.38 9.62 -19.48
N ARG A 269 -8.19 10.20 -18.59
CA ARG A 269 -8.72 9.50 -17.42
C ARG A 269 -9.61 8.33 -17.80
N SER A 270 -10.54 8.53 -18.72
CA SER A 270 -11.43 7.46 -19.21
C SER A 270 -10.63 6.31 -19.83
N THR A 271 -9.63 6.61 -20.66
CA THR A 271 -8.73 5.63 -21.26
C THR A 271 -7.96 4.85 -20.19
N TYR A 272 -7.39 5.54 -19.21
CA TYR A 272 -6.69 4.90 -18.10
C TYR A 272 -7.60 3.98 -17.26
N LEU A 273 -8.79 4.48 -16.90
CA LEU A 273 -9.74 3.71 -16.09
C LEU A 273 -10.28 2.49 -16.83
N ARG A 274 -10.58 2.58 -18.14
CA ARG A 274 -10.99 1.43 -18.95
C ARG A 274 -9.91 0.35 -19.01
N ALA A 275 -8.64 0.76 -19.17
CA ALA A 275 -7.52 -0.20 -19.15
C ALA A 275 -7.44 -0.96 -17.82
N LEU A 276 -7.59 -0.27 -16.68
CA LEU A 276 -7.65 -0.91 -15.36
C LEU A 276 -8.84 -1.87 -15.24
N MET A 277 -10.02 -1.44 -15.67
CA MET A 277 -11.25 -2.23 -15.57
C MET A 277 -11.17 -3.52 -16.41
N ARG A 278 -10.65 -3.45 -17.64
CA ARG A 278 -10.45 -4.64 -18.48
C ARG A 278 -9.41 -5.60 -17.90
N THR A 279 -8.35 -5.03 -17.32
CA THR A 279 -7.29 -5.85 -16.69
C THR A 279 -7.83 -6.67 -15.52
N ALA A 280 -8.88 -6.24 -14.84
CA ALA A 280 -9.48 -7.01 -13.75
C ALA A 280 -10.06 -8.36 -14.22
N ASP A 281 -10.65 -8.41 -15.41
CA ASP A 281 -11.20 -9.63 -15.98
C ASP A 281 -10.12 -10.55 -16.61
N GLU A 282 -8.96 -9.96 -16.94
CA GLU A 282 -7.83 -10.67 -17.53
C GLU A 282 -6.75 -11.05 -16.50
N SER A 283 -6.83 -10.51 -15.28
CA SER A 283 -5.87 -10.78 -14.20
C SER A 283 -6.21 -12.06 -13.46
N VAL A 284 -6.15 -13.16 -14.19
CA VAL A 284 -6.07 -14.49 -13.58
C VAL A 284 -4.66 -14.59 -12.98
N GLU A 285 -4.54 -14.75 -11.67
CA GLU A 285 -3.25 -15.08 -11.09
C GLU A 285 -2.80 -16.42 -11.66
N PRO A 286 -1.61 -16.50 -12.28
CA PRO A 286 -1.10 -17.79 -12.70
C PRO A 286 -0.91 -18.62 -11.43
N ASP A 287 -1.46 -19.78 -11.44
CA ASP A 287 -1.48 -20.83 -10.45
C ASP A 287 -0.16 -20.99 -9.69
N SER A 288 0.04 -20.22 -8.65
CA SER A 288 1.18 -20.37 -7.75
C SER A 288 0.78 -20.79 -6.33
N SER A 289 -0.52 -20.78 -6.07
CA SER A 289 -1.07 -21.36 -4.84
C SER A 289 -2.38 -22.03 -5.18
N PRO A 290 -2.57 -23.27 -4.77
CA PRO A 290 -3.86 -23.92 -4.91
C PRO A 290 -4.93 -23.02 -4.25
N VAL A 291 -6.10 -22.93 -4.86
CA VAL A 291 -7.29 -22.15 -4.41
C VAL A 291 -7.61 -22.35 -2.91
N HIS A 292 -6.90 -23.27 -2.29
CA HIS A 292 -7.04 -23.72 -0.91
C HIS A 292 -6.80 -22.65 0.16
N ASP A 293 -6.01 -21.60 -0.13
CA ASP A 293 -5.47 -20.71 0.89
C ASP A 293 -5.97 -19.26 0.87
N LEU A 294 -6.96 -18.93 0.01
CA LEU A 294 -7.46 -17.56 -0.04
C LEU A 294 -8.38 -17.27 1.15
N SER A 295 -7.83 -16.73 2.22
CA SER A 295 -8.58 -16.11 3.30
C SER A 295 -9.43 -14.93 2.78
N GLU A 296 -10.48 -14.55 3.51
CA GLU A 296 -11.26 -13.34 3.16
C GLU A 296 -10.36 -12.10 3.06
N PHE A 297 -9.28 -12.06 3.84
CA PHE A 297 -8.27 -11.02 3.82
C PHE A 297 -7.45 -11.05 2.50
N GLU A 298 -7.08 -12.22 1.98
CA GLU A 298 -6.30 -12.36 0.75
C GLU A 298 -7.10 -12.00 -0.50
N VAL A 299 -8.38 -12.40 -0.55
CA VAL A 299 -9.32 -11.96 -1.63
C VAL A 299 -9.45 -10.44 -1.67
N MET A 300 -9.26 -9.76 -0.52
CA MET A 300 -9.29 -8.29 -0.46
C MET A 300 -8.03 -7.62 -0.98
N GLN A 301 -6.96 -8.37 -1.04
CA GLN A 301 -5.68 -7.88 -1.56
C GLN A 301 -5.38 -8.43 -2.96
N ASP A 302 -6.33 -9.14 -3.58
CA ASP A 302 -6.14 -9.65 -4.93
C ASP A 302 -6.10 -8.53 -5.97
N ALA A 303 -5.56 -8.84 -7.15
CA ALA A 303 -5.38 -7.86 -8.22
C ALA A 303 -6.69 -7.17 -8.64
N PRO A 304 -7.83 -7.86 -8.86
CA PRO A 304 -9.09 -7.19 -9.20
C PRO A 304 -9.60 -6.22 -8.14
N THR A 305 -9.51 -6.57 -6.85
CA THR A 305 -9.90 -5.66 -5.77
C THR A 305 -8.97 -4.45 -5.68
N CYS A 306 -7.66 -4.65 -5.87
CA CYS A 306 -6.70 -3.55 -5.97
C CYS A 306 -6.98 -2.65 -7.18
N LEU A 307 -7.34 -3.21 -8.33
CA LEU A 307 -7.76 -2.46 -9.52
C LEU A 307 -9.04 -1.65 -9.25
N ALA A 308 -10.06 -2.24 -8.62
CA ALA A 308 -11.26 -1.52 -8.22
C ALA A 308 -10.94 -0.38 -7.25
N ARG A 309 -10.01 -0.57 -6.32
CA ARG A 309 -9.52 0.45 -5.40
C ARG A 309 -8.82 1.60 -6.16
N CYS A 310 -7.97 1.30 -7.13
CA CYS A 310 -7.34 2.32 -7.97
C CYS A 310 -8.37 3.16 -8.74
N VAL A 311 -9.36 2.50 -9.37
CA VAL A 311 -10.45 3.16 -10.11
C VAL A 311 -11.25 4.08 -9.18
N THR A 312 -11.73 3.56 -8.07
CA THR A 312 -12.58 4.31 -7.13
C THR A 312 -11.80 5.44 -6.44
N SER A 313 -10.54 5.26 -6.12
CA SER A 313 -9.67 6.29 -5.54
C SER A 313 -9.46 7.46 -6.51
N MET A 314 -9.20 7.16 -7.78
CA MET A 314 -9.04 8.18 -8.83
C MET A 314 -10.31 9.02 -8.99
N LEU A 315 -11.47 8.37 -9.14
CA LEU A 315 -12.75 9.05 -9.30
C LEU A 315 -13.12 9.92 -8.10
N ARG A 316 -12.91 9.41 -6.87
CA ARG A 316 -13.13 10.18 -5.64
C ARG A 316 -12.29 11.45 -5.59
N THR A 317 -11.02 11.32 -5.92
CA THR A 317 -10.10 12.46 -5.86
C THR A 317 -10.45 13.51 -6.92
N VAL A 318 -10.78 13.08 -8.15
CA VAL A 318 -11.16 13.99 -9.25
C VAL A 318 -12.47 14.72 -8.96
N HIS A 319 -13.44 14.04 -8.38
CA HIS A 319 -14.76 14.62 -8.09
C HIS A 319 -14.89 15.17 -6.66
N ALA A 320 -13.77 15.37 -5.94
CA ALA A 320 -13.75 15.90 -4.58
C ALA A 320 -14.75 15.19 -3.65
N HIS A 321 -14.85 13.86 -3.75
CA HIS A 321 -15.75 12.98 -2.98
C HIS A 321 -17.24 13.15 -3.27
N ASP A 322 -17.63 13.79 -4.37
CA ASP A 322 -19.02 13.83 -4.85
C ASP A 322 -19.44 12.43 -5.36
N MET A 323 -20.20 11.70 -4.55
CA MET A 323 -20.59 10.30 -4.82
C MET A 323 -21.40 10.17 -6.11
N THR A 324 -22.31 11.11 -6.39
CA THR A 324 -23.14 11.07 -7.59
C THR A 324 -22.30 11.18 -8.86
N LYS A 325 -21.33 12.09 -8.88
CA LYS A 325 -20.42 12.22 -10.03
C LYS A 325 -19.49 11.01 -10.17
N CYS A 326 -19.00 10.47 -9.05
CA CYS A 326 -18.20 9.25 -9.05
C CYS A 326 -18.98 8.07 -9.64
N GLY A 327 -20.20 7.81 -9.16
CA GLY A 327 -21.06 6.75 -9.64
C GLY A 327 -21.44 6.90 -11.10
N THR A 328 -21.84 8.09 -11.51
CA THR A 328 -22.20 8.40 -12.91
C THR A 328 -21.04 8.15 -13.87
N GLU A 329 -19.81 8.60 -13.53
CA GLU A 329 -18.64 8.37 -14.39
C GLU A 329 -18.26 6.89 -14.41
N PHE A 330 -18.26 6.20 -13.26
CA PHE A 330 -18.01 4.75 -13.19
C PHE A 330 -19.01 3.98 -14.06
N LEU A 331 -20.31 4.23 -13.90
CA LEU A 331 -21.38 3.59 -14.68
C LEU A 331 -21.25 3.87 -16.19
N GLY A 332 -20.88 5.10 -16.56
CA GLY A 332 -20.62 5.45 -17.96
C GLY A 332 -19.51 4.58 -18.55
N LEU A 333 -18.39 4.46 -17.87
CA LEU A 333 -17.24 3.65 -18.31
C LEU A 333 -17.57 2.16 -18.37
N ILE A 334 -18.19 1.61 -17.31
CA ILE A 334 -18.41 0.18 -17.19
C ILE A 334 -19.49 -0.34 -18.17
N LYS A 335 -20.41 0.52 -18.60
CA LYS A 335 -21.41 0.17 -19.64
C LYS A 335 -20.80 0.01 -21.02
N GLU A 336 -19.67 0.67 -21.29
CA GLU A 336 -18.95 0.60 -22.58
C GLU A 336 -18.10 -0.66 -22.73
N ILE A 337 -17.81 -1.36 -21.62
CA ILE A 337 -16.92 -2.52 -21.59
C ILE A 337 -17.64 -3.74 -21.02
N ASP A 338 -17.40 -4.92 -21.58
CA ASP A 338 -18.02 -6.18 -21.14
C ASP A 338 -17.11 -6.87 -20.10
N VAL A 339 -17.14 -6.40 -18.85
CA VAL A 339 -16.35 -6.93 -17.73
C VAL A 339 -17.27 -7.32 -16.57
N ILE A 340 -16.98 -8.44 -15.92
CA ILE A 340 -17.78 -8.97 -14.80
C ILE A 340 -17.00 -8.95 -13.48
N VAL A 341 -15.71 -9.27 -13.53
CA VAL A 341 -14.84 -9.35 -12.34
C VAL A 341 -14.67 -7.98 -11.73
N MET A 342 -14.51 -6.93 -12.55
CA MET A 342 -14.45 -5.56 -12.07
C MET A 342 -15.74 -5.13 -11.37
N LEU A 343 -16.92 -5.48 -11.90
CA LEU A 343 -18.20 -5.20 -11.26
C LEU A 343 -18.29 -5.87 -9.89
N ALA A 344 -17.95 -7.16 -9.84
CA ALA A 344 -17.93 -7.93 -8.60
C ALA A 344 -16.96 -7.32 -7.56
N ALA A 345 -15.77 -6.94 -8.00
CA ALA A 345 -14.77 -6.31 -7.14
C ALA A 345 -15.21 -4.93 -6.63
N ALA A 346 -15.86 -4.12 -7.47
CA ALA A 346 -16.36 -2.80 -7.11
C ALA A 346 -17.50 -2.88 -6.08
N VAL A 347 -18.46 -3.78 -6.28
CA VAL A 347 -19.56 -4.05 -5.34
C VAL A 347 -19.01 -4.46 -3.98
N ARG A 348 -18.10 -5.43 -3.95
CA ARG A 348 -17.49 -5.92 -2.72
C ARG A 348 -16.67 -4.85 -2.01
N TRP A 349 -15.94 -4.04 -2.75
CA TRP A 349 -15.14 -2.96 -2.20
C TRP A 349 -16.02 -1.89 -1.54
N ASP A 350 -17.15 -1.53 -2.16
CA ASP A 350 -18.08 -0.56 -1.61
C ASP A 350 -18.73 -1.06 -0.32
N ASP A 351 -19.22 -2.28 -0.29
CA ASP A 351 -19.81 -2.90 0.91
C ASP A 351 -18.86 -2.95 2.11
N ARG A 352 -17.61 -3.26 1.88
CA ARG A 352 -16.63 -3.38 2.95
C ARG A 352 -16.22 -2.04 3.52
N LYS A 353 -16.10 -1.01 2.69
CA LYS A 353 -15.87 0.37 3.17
C LYS A 353 -17.00 0.87 4.04
N ALA A 354 -18.23 0.48 3.74
CA ALA A 354 -19.40 0.85 4.51
C ALA A 354 -19.45 0.25 5.92
N ARG A 355 -18.90 -0.95 6.09
CA ARG A 355 -18.78 -1.58 7.42
C ARG A 355 -17.74 -0.85 8.31
N SER A 356 -16.86 -0.05 7.72
CA SER A 356 -15.95 0.83 8.44
C SER A 356 -16.70 2.12 8.82
N ARG A 357 -16.91 2.39 10.13
CA ARG A 357 -17.59 3.59 10.65
C ARG A 357 -17.01 4.94 10.18
N TYR A 358 -15.88 4.93 9.49
CA TYR A 358 -15.11 6.12 9.10
C TYR A 358 -15.08 6.42 7.60
N ASN A 359 -15.65 5.55 6.75
CA ASN A 359 -15.64 5.79 5.30
C ASN A 359 -17.05 5.68 4.72
N PRO A 360 -17.58 6.74 4.09
CA PRO A 360 -18.85 6.68 3.38
C PRO A 360 -18.77 5.71 2.20
N TYR A 361 -19.93 5.19 1.79
CA TYR A 361 -20.07 4.44 0.56
C TYR A 361 -19.47 5.19 -0.63
N PHE A 362 -18.99 4.47 -1.63
CA PHE A 362 -18.49 5.06 -2.87
C PHE A 362 -19.62 5.41 -3.84
N PHE A 363 -20.65 4.56 -3.87
CA PHE A 363 -21.81 4.71 -4.73
C PHE A 363 -23.03 5.19 -3.94
N THR A 364 -23.87 6.01 -4.58
CA THR A 364 -25.23 6.26 -4.07
C THR A 364 -26.04 4.96 -4.12
N ASP A 365 -27.15 4.85 -3.39
CA ASP A 365 -28.01 3.66 -3.44
C ASP A 365 -28.59 3.42 -4.84
N GLU A 366 -28.85 4.50 -5.59
CA GLU A 366 -29.33 4.43 -6.98
C GLU A 366 -28.23 3.89 -7.91
N ASP A 367 -26.99 4.47 -7.87
CA ASP A 367 -25.86 4.01 -8.68
C ASP A 367 -25.49 2.57 -8.35
N TYR A 368 -25.47 2.22 -7.06
CA TYR A 368 -25.22 0.87 -6.60
C TYR A 368 -26.27 -0.13 -7.15
N GLY A 369 -27.55 0.25 -7.11
CA GLY A 369 -28.63 -0.53 -7.71
C GLY A 369 -28.41 -0.81 -9.20
N GLN A 370 -28.00 0.20 -9.97
CA GLN A 370 -27.69 0.05 -11.40
C GLN A 370 -26.45 -0.85 -11.64
N ILE A 371 -25.42 -0.74 -10.80
CA ILE A 371 -24.21 -1.60 -10.89
C ILE A 371 -24.58 -3.07 -10.64
N VAL A 372 -25.42 -3.31 -9.62
CA VAL A 372 -25.92 -4.66 -9.31
C VAL A 372 -26.75 -5.21 -10.45
N ASP A 373 -27.69 -4.43 -11.01
CA ASP A 373 -28.49 -4.87 -12.15
C ASP A 373 -27.62 -5.26 -13.35
N LEU A 374 -26.63 -4.41 -13.66
CA LEU A 374 -25.66 -4.68 -14.72
C LEU A 374 -24.83 -5.95 -14.47
N PHE A 375 -24.42 -6.17 -13.21
CA PHE A 375 -23.71 -7.39 -12.81
C PHE A 375 -24.57 -8.64 -13.00
N LEU A 376 -25.81 -8.62 -12.51
CA LEU A 376 -26.75 -9.74 -12.63
C LEU A 376 -27.09 -10.04 -14.08
N ASP A 377 -27.32 -9.02 -14.90
CA ASP A 377 -27.61 -9.20 -16.34
C ASP A 377 -26.44 -9.83 -17.11
N ARG A 378 -25.20 -9.48 -16.74
CA ARG A 378 -24.01 -10.10 -17.36
C ARG A 378 -23.85 -11.56 -16.94
N ILE A 379 -24.10 -11.90 -15.67
CA ILE A 379 -24.14 -13.30 -15.23
C ILE A 379 -25.19 -14.09 -16.02
N LYS A 380 -26.40 -13.58 -16.17
CA LYS A 380 -27.47 -14.21 -16.95
C LYS A 380 -27.07 -14.43 -18.42
N LYS A 381 -26.43 -13.41 -19.02
CA LYS A 381 -25.95 -13.49 -20.40
C LYS A 381 -24.91 -14.61 -20.56
N LEU A 382 -23.87 -14.61 -19.73
CA LEU A 382 -22.81 -15.63 -19.78
C LEU A 382 -23.34 -17.03 -19.52
N GLN A 383 -24.31 -17.17 -18.62
CA GLN A 383 -24.94 -18.45 -18.37
C GLN A 383 -25.75 -18.97 -19.58
N LYS A 384 -26.57 -18.10 -20.21
CA LYS A 384 -27.31 -18.45 -21.41
C LYS A 384 -26.38 -18.88 -22.55
N GLU A 385 -25.20 -18.31 -22.64
CA GLU A 385 -24.17 -18.65 -23.61
C GLU A 385 -23.36 -19.92 -23.22
N GLY A 386 -23.60 -20.49 -22.03
CA GLY A 386 -22.83 -21.62 -21.49
C GLY A 386 -21.35 -21.29 -21.20
N ARG A 387 -21.04 -20.03 -21.01
CA ARG A 387 -19.68 -19.49 -20.89
C ARG A 387 -19.29 -19.04 -19.49
N LEU A 388 -20.20 -19.07 -18.52
CA LEU A 388 -19.96 -18.49 -17.21
C LEU A 388 -18.71 -19.10 -16.54
N ILE A 389 -18.61 -20.43 -16.51
CA ILE A 389 -17.44 -21.12 -15.90
C ILE A 389 -16.18 -20.95 -16.73
N GLY A 390 -16.27 -20.93 -18.04
CA GLY A 390 -15.11 -20.73 -18.92
C GLY A 390 -14.64 -19.27 -19.02
N TYR A 391 -15.49 -18.31 -18.65
CA TYR A 391 -15.16 -16.89 -18.64
C TYR A 391 -14.54 -16.45 -17.32
N VAL A 392 -15.00 -17.00 -16.21
CA VAL A 392 -14.58 -16.65 -14.85
C VAL A 392 -13.86 -17.86 -14.26
N ASP A 393 -12.62 -17.73 -13.88
CA ASP A 393 -11.90 -18.79 -13.19
C ASP A 393 -12.51 -19.10 -11.82
N GLU A 394 -12.02 -20.13 -11.13
CA GLU A 394 -12.56 -20.58 -9.85
C GLU A 394 -12.54 -19.50 -8.78
N VAL A 395 -11.49 -18.67 -8.73
CA VAL A 395 -11.36 -17.57 -7.76
C VAL A 395 -12.41 -16.49 -8.03
N ASN A 396 -12.62 -16.16 -9.28
CA ASN A 396 -13.61 -15.16 -9.68
C ASN A 396 -15.05 -15.68 -9.53
N LEU A 397 -15.30 -16.97 -9.79
CA LEU A 397 -16.57 -17.62 -9.47
C LEU A 397 -16.88 -17.52 -7.98
N ARG A 398 -15.92 -17.85 -7.11
CA ARG A 398 -16.07 -17.72 -5.66
C ARG A 398 -16.35 -16.29 -5.24
N ARG A 399 -15.61 -15.32 -5.75
CA ARG A 399 -15.84 -13.89 -5.47
C ARG A 399 -17.25 -13.47 -5.84
N THR A 400 -17.71 -13.85 -7.02
CA THR A 400 -19.07 -13.57 -7.52
C THR A 400 -20.11 -14.22 -6.62
N TRP A 401 -19.91 -15.48 -6.23
CA TRP A 401 -20.80 -16.22 -5.35
C TRP A 401 -20.90 -15.59 -3.96
N LEU A 402 -19.77 -15.22 -3.35
CA LEU A 402 -19.75 -14.55 -2.05
C LEU A 402 -20.51 -13.22 -2.06
N ILE A 403 -20.44 -12.47 -3.16
CA ILE A 403 -21.21 -11.24 -3.32
C ILE A 403 -22.71 -11.56 -3.37
N LEU A 404 -23.12 -12.53 -4.15
CA LEU A 404 -24.52 -12.92 -4.26
C LEU A 404 -25.11 -13.42 -2.94
N LEU A 405 -24.33 -14.16 -2.13
CA LEU A 405 -24.77 -14.72 -0.85
C LEU A 405 -24.77 -13.73 0.30
N GLN A 406 -23.70 -12.95 0.42
CA GLN A 406 -23.38 -12.20 1.65
C GLN A 406 -23.75 -10.71 1.57
N ASN A 407 -24.13 -10.23 0.39
CA ASN A 407 -24.42 -8.82 0.24
C ASN A 407 -25.87 -8.51 0.64
N GLU A 408 -26.05 -7.96 1.84
CA GLU A 408 -27.35 -7.58 2.38
C GLU A 408 -28.06 -6.50 1.55
N ARG A 409 -27.31 -5.62 0.86
CA ARG A 409 -27.86 -4.59 -0.03
C ARG A 409 -28.53 -5.17 -1.29
N LEU A 410 -28.17 -6.39 -1.71
CA LEU A 410 -28.83 -7.06 -2.82
C LEU A 410 -30.25 -7.49 -2.48
N GLY A 411 -30.50 -7.82 -1.21
CA GLY A 411 -31.81 -8.29 -0.76
C GLY A 411 -32.37 -9.44 -1.62
N ASP A 412 -33.69 -9.47 -1.78
CA ASP A 412 -34.38 -10.48 -2.57
C ASP A 412 -34.20 -10.34 -4.08
N ARG A 413 -33.67 -9.22 -4.57
CA ARG A 413 -33.41 -8.98 -6.01
C ARG A 413 -32.46 -10.02 -6.63
N ALA A 414 -31.53 -10.55 -5.84
CA ALA A 414 -30.56 -11.54 -6.28
C ALA A 414 -31.04 -12.99 -6.19
N ASN A 415 -32.22 -13.26 -5.65
CA ASN A 415 -32.71 -14.64 -5.45
C ASN A 415 -32.81 -15.47 -6.73
N PRO A 416 -33.34 -14.96 -7.87
CA PRO A 416 -33.37 -15.71 -9.12
C PRO A 416 -31.95 -16.07 -9.60
N GLU A 417 -31.01 -15.15 -9.52
CA GLU A 417 -29.63 -15.33 -9.97
C GLU A 417 -28.85 -16.24 -9.01
N ARG A 418 -29.13 -16.18 -7.71
CA ARG A 418 -28.59 -17.13 -6.73
C ARG A 418 -28.99 -18.56 -7.06
N GLU A 419 -30.26 -18.78 -7.41
CA GLU A 419 -30.77 -20.11 -7.78
C GLU A 419 -30.12 -20.62 -9.08
N ILE A 420 -29.98 -19.78 -10.08
CA ILE A 420 -29.32 -20.11 -11.33
C ILE A 420 -27.85 -20.46 -11.08
N TYR A 421 -27.15 -19.64 -10.30
CA TYR A 421 -25.74 -19.83 -9.98
C TYR A 421 -25.52 -21.10 -9.17
N ARG A 422 -26.41 -21.38 -8.22
CA ARG A 422 -26.44 -22.61 -7.41
C ARG A 422 -26.56 -23.86 -8.28
N LYS A 423 -27.51 -23.87 -9.20
CA LYS A 423 -27.70 -25.01 -10.14
C LYS A 423 -26.46 -25.22 -11.00
N LEU A 424 -25.91 -24.15 -11.54
CA LEU A 424 -24.71 -24.22 -12.36
C LEU A 424 -23.52 -24.83 -11.59
N LEU A 425 -23.27 -24.38 -10.39
CA LEU A 425 -22.18 -24.91 -9.55
C LEU A 425 -22.43 -26.39 -9.18
N GLN A 426 -23.68 -26.81 -8.93
CA GLN A 426 -24.01 -28.20 -8.66
C GLN A 426 -23.79 -29.11 -9.89
N GLU A 427 -24.22 -28.67 -11.06
CA GLU A 427 -24.10 -29.44 -12.30
C GLU A 427 -22.64 -29.58 -12.76
N ASP A 428 -21.85 -28.51 -12.64
CA ASP A 428 -20.46 -28.49 -13.09
C ASP A 428 -19.46 -28.91 -12.02
N ALA A 429 -19.85 -29.00 -10.76
CA ALA A 429 -19.02 -29.61 -9.71
C ALA A 429 -18.56 -31.03 -10.04
N SER A 430 -19.35 -31.75 -10.88
CA SER A 430 -18.98 -33.08 -11.39
C SER A 430 -17.83 -33.05 -12.40
N LYS A 431 -17.62 -31.93 -13.11
CA LYS A 431 -16.57 -31.75 -14.10
C LYS A 431 -15.33 -31.08 -13.52
N PHE A 432 -15.53 -30.27 -12.47
CA PHE A 432 -14.48 -29.45 -11.87
C PHE A 432 -14.49 -29.61 -10.34
N PRO A 433 -13.78 -30.61 -9.78
CA PRO A 433 -13.70 -30.82 -8.33
C PRO A 433 -13.34 -29.55 -7.56
N ASN A 434 -12.61 -28.64 -8.19
CA ASN A 434 -12.19 -27.37 -7.60
C ASN A 434 -13.36 -26.39 -7.38
N VAL A 435 -14.44 -26.49 -8.14
CA VAL A 435 -15.65 -25.66 -7.95
C VAL A 435 -16.24 -25.83 -6.55
N ILE A 436 -16.00 -26.97 -5.91
CA ILE A 436 -16.44 -27.23 -4.53
C ILE A 436 -15.85 -26.21 -3.55
N HIS A 437 -14.63 -25.77 -3.76
CA HIS A 437 -14.00 -24.73 -2.93
C HIS A 437 -14.73 -23.38 -3.02
N VAL A 438 -15.41 -23.11 -4.15
CA VAL A 438 -16.23 -21.91 -4.32
C VAL A 438 -17.44 -21.91 -3.40
N MET A 439 -18.00 -23.11 -3.14
CA MET A 439 -19.25 -23.27 -2.39
C MET A 439 -19.05 -23.23 -0.87
N LEU A 440 -17.84 -23.46 -0.38
CA LEU A 440 -17.62 -23.66 1.05
C LEU A 440 -17.24 -22.36 1.77
N PRO A 441 -17.79 -22.13 2.97
CA PRO A 441 -17.37 -21.00 3.79
C PRO A 441 -15.94 -21.18 4.30
N TYR A 442 -15.28 -20.07 4.51
CA TYR A 442 -13.91 -19.98 4.95
C TYR A 442 -13.83 -19.68 6.44
N ARG A 443 -12.94 -20.32 7.17
CA ARG A 443 -12.58 -19.97 8.55
C ARG A 443 -11.09 -19.68 8.67
N CYS A 444 -10.75 -18.57 9.36
CA CYS A 444 -9.41 -18.32 9.84
C CYS A 444 -9.30 -18.78 11.30
N TYR A 445 -8.33 -19.64 11.61
CA TYR A 445 -7.91 -19.93 12.98
C TYR A 445 -6.52 -19.32 13.20
N GLY A 446 -6.46 -18.22 13.93
CA GLY A 446 -5.21 -17.47 14.12
C GLY A 446 -4.60 -17.00 12.79
N ASP A 447 -3.29 -17.18 12.64
CA ASP A 447 -2.56 -16.77 11.43
C ASP A 447 -2.56 -17.81 10.30
N CYS A 448 -3.22 -18.98 10.51
CA CYS A 448 -3.33 -20.03 9.50
C CYS A 448 -4.74 -20.10 8.93
N PRO A 449 -4.92 -19.79 7.63
CA PRO A 449 -6.18 -20.05 6.95
C PRO A 449 -6.36 -21.56 6.78
N ILE A 450 -7.39 -22.13 7.38
CA ILE A 450 -7.80 -23.51 7.14
C ILE A 450 -9.11 -23.48 6.40
N MET A 451 -9.13 -24.06 5.19
CA MET A 451 -10.39 -24.37 4.51
C MET A 451 -11.08 -25.48 5.30
N ASP A 452 -12.04 -25.09 6.12
CA ASP A 452 -12.79 -26.06 6.89
C ASP A 452 -14.26 -26.00 6.52
N PHE A 453 -14.77 -27.15 6.11
CA PHE A 453 -16.21 -27.34 6.05
C PHE A 453 -16.72 -27.35 7.50
N SER A 454 -17.19 -26.18 7.92
CA SER A 454 -17.76 -26.06 9.26
C SER A 454 -19.15 -26.68 9.32
N PRO A 455 -19.42 -27.65 10.20
CA PRO A 455 -20.77 -28.17 10.43
C PRO A 455 -21.81 -27.11 10.81
N ILE A 456 -21.42 -26.00 11.43
CA ILE A 456 -22.34 -24.87 11.69
C ILE A 456 -23.01 -24.41 10.39
N HIS A 457 -22.29 -24.52 9.28
CA HIS A 457 -22.79 -24.17 7.96
C HIS A 457 -23.40 -25.36 7.20
N ALA A 458 -23.28 -26.58 7.72
CA ALA A 458 -23.74 -27.78 7.04
C ALA A 458 -25.23 -27.71 6.69
N LYS A 459 -26.07 -27.24 7.62
CA LYS A 459 -27.50 -27.05 7.40
C LYS A 459 -27.78 -26.04 6.27
N SER A 460 -27.14 -24.90 6.32
CA SER A 460 -27.28 -23.86 5.29
C SER A 460 -26.76 -24.34 3.95
N LEU A 461 -25.57 -24.94 3.93
CA LEU A 461 -24.98 -25.48 2.71
C LEU A 461 -25.80 -26.63 2.13
N ASN A 462 -26.40 -27.48 2.96
CA ASN A 462 -27.27 -28.54 2.46
C ASN A 462 -28.54 -27.99 1.82
N ASN A 463 -29.12 -26.93 2.38
CA ASN A 463 -30.24 -26.25 1.75
C ASN A 463 -29.85 -25.58 0.44
N ASP A 464 -28.64 -25.04 0.39
CA ASP A 464 -28.13 -24.33 -0.78
C ASP A 464 -27.62 -25.26 -1.87
N PHE A 465 -26.91 -26.35 -1.54
CA PHE A 465 -26.14 -27.14 -2.50
C PHE A 465 -26.37 -28.66 -2.46
N ASN A 466 -27.25 -29.18 -1.64
CA ASN A 466 -27.45 -30.63 -1.49
C ASN A 466 -26.13 -31.40 -1.25
N LEU A 467 -25.72 -31.47 0.02
CA LEU A 467 -24.43 -32.08 0.42
C LEU A 467 -24.26 -33.54 0.02
N GLU A 468 -25.36 -34.33 -0.09
CA GLU A 468 -25.29 -35.70 -0.62
C GLU A 468 -24.84 -35.74 -2.09
N HIS A 469 -25.31 -34.80 -2.89
CA HIS A 469 -24.86 -34.68 -4.29
C HIS A 469 -23.38 -34.32 -4.36
N ILE A 470 -22.94 -33.32 -3.59
CA ILE A 470 -21.52 -32.89 -3.53
C ILE A 470 -20.63 -34.05 -3.09
N ARG A 471 -21.01 -34.78 -2.04
CA ARG A 471 -20.29 -35.99 -1.60
C ARG A 471 -20.16 -37.00 -2.74
N GLY A 472 -21.26 -37.29 -3.43
CA GLY A 472 -21.27 -38.24 -4.54
C GLY A 472 -20.34 -37.84 -5.69
N VAL A 473 -20.20 -36.55 -5.92
CA VAL A 473 -19.24 -36.01 -6.92
C VAL A 473 -17.79 -36.24 -6.43
N LEU A 474 -17.49 -35.86 -5.21
CA LEU A 474 -16.13 -36.03 -4.62
C LEU A 474 -15.74 -37.51 -4.54
N ASP A 475 -16.67 -38.40 -4.18
CA ASP A 475 -16.42 -39.85 -4.13
C ASP A 475 -16.06 -40.41 -5.54
N LYS A 476 -16.66 -39.89 -6.60
CA LYS A 476 -16.33 -40.29 -7.99
C LYS A 476 -14.95 -39.83 -8.45
N CYS A 477 -14.49 -38.67 -7.97
CA CYS A 477 -13.16 -38.16 -8.30
C CYS A 477 -12.01 -38.96 -7.64
N GLY A 478 -12.28 -39.70 -6.57
CA GLY A 478 -11.35 -40.68 -5.98
C GLY A 478 -9.96 -40.14 -5.67
N ASN A 479 -8.95 -40.71 -6.34
CA ASN A 479 -7.53 -40.38 -6.11
C ASN A 479 -7.07 -39.05 -6.77
N GLU A 480 -7.87 -38.45 -7.64
CA GLU A 480 -7.58 -37.19 -8.30
C GLU A 480 -7.79 -35.98 -7.37
N LEU A 481 -8.40 -36.21 -6.21
CA LEU A 481 -8.62 -35.15 -5.20
C LEU A 481 -7.32 -34.73 -4.53
N SER A 482 -7.12 -33.42 -4.38
CA SER A 482 -6.10 -32.85 -3.51
C SER A 482 -6.35 -33.23 -2.04
N GLU A 483 -5.36 -33.04 -1.17
CA GLU A 483 -5.48 -33.30 0.27
C GLU A 483 -6.61 -32.47 0.91
N GLY A 484 -6.71 -31.19 0.57
CA GLY A 484 -7.79 -30.32 1.03
C GLY A 484 -9.17 -30.79 0.57
N GLN A 485 -9.32 -31.21 -0.68
CA GLN A 485 -10.59 -31.74 -1.23
C GLN A 485 -10.98 -33.06 -0.54
N ARG A 486 -10.03 -33.92 -0.22
CA ARG A 486 -10.28 -35.14 0.57
C ARG A 486 -10.78 -34.81 1.97
N THR A 487 -10.16 -33.85 2.63
CA THR A 487 -10.59 -33.38 3.96
C THR A 487 -12.02 -32.83 3.91
N ILE A 488 -12.36 -32.03 2.91
CA ILE A 488 -13.73 -31.51 2.72
C ILE A 488 -14.71 -32.66 2.51
N ARG A 489 -14.40 -33.62 1.64
CA ARG A 489 -15.24 -34.80 1.40
C ARG A 489 -15.51 -35.58 2.71
N ASP A 490 -14.47 -35.82 3.48
CA ASP A 490 -14.55 -36.61 4.70
C ASP A 490 -15.35 -35.85 5.80
N ASN A 491 -15.23 -34.53 5.86
CA ASN A 491 -16.04 -33.69 6.73
C ASN A 491 -17.52 -33.66 6.32
N ILE A 492 -17.81 -33.55 5.02
CA ILE A 492 -19.19 -33.65 4.51
C ILE A 492 -19.78 -35.01 4.85
N ARG A 493 -19.02 -36.09 4.65
CA ARG A 493 -19.45 -37.46 4.99
C ARG A 493 -19.81 -37.55 6.48
N TYR A 494 -18.92 -37.07 7.35
CA TYR A 494 -19.17 -37.05 8.81
C TYR A 494 -20.46 -36.29 9.16
N CYS A 495 -20.67 -35.12 8.62
CA CYS A 495 -21.88 -34.33 8.90
C CYS A 495 -23.16 -35.02 8.44
N LEU A 496 -23.14 -35.65 7.25
CA LEU A 496 -24.28 -36.39 6.72
C LEU A 496 -24.58 -37.68 7.53
N GLU A 497 -23.55 -38.37 8.00
CA GLU A 497 -23.69 -39.55 8.87
C GLU A 497 -24.28 -39.19 10.21
N GLN A 498 -23.83 -38.11 10.84
CA GLN A 498 -24.43 -37.64 12.11
C GLN A 498 -25.89 -37.21 11.91
N TYR A 499 -26.16 -36.42 10.86
CA TYR A 499 -27.54 -36.01 10.55
C TYR A 499 -28.48 -37.22 10.31
N LYS A 500 -28.00 -38.27 9.63
CA LYS A 500 -28.77 -39.50 9.41
C LYS A 500 -29.00 -40.27 10.71
N LYS A 501 -28.06 -40.22 11.65
CA LYS A 501 -28.16 -40.95 12.91
C LYS A 501 -29.05 -40.25 13.92
N ASP A 502 -28.87 -38.95 14.10
CA ASP A 502 -29.42 -38.20 15.20
C ASP A 502 -30.56 -37.24 14.76
N GLY A 503 -30.75 -37.04 13.46
CA GLY A 503 -31.72 -36.09 12.89
C GLY A 503 -31.29 -34.63 13.02
N GLU A 504 -30.12 -34.39 13.59
CA GLU A 504 -29.56 -33.04 13.82
C GLU A 504 -28.17 -32.91 13.19
N TRP A 505 -27.86 -31.70 12.77
CA TRP A 505 -26.53 -31.39 12.28
C TRP A 505 -25.55 -31.25 13.46
N PRO A 506 -24.28 -31.69 13.30
CA PRO A 506 -23.27 -31.62 14.36
C PRO A 506 -23.19 -30.21 14.97
N SER A 507 -23.09 -30.16 16.30
CA SER A 507 -22.90 -28.91 17.03
C SER A 507 -21.47 -28.33 16.86
N PRO A 508 -21.24 -27.05 17.18
CA PRO A 508 -19.91 -26.48 17.23
C PRO A 508 -18.96 -27.21 18.18
N GLU A 509 -19.49 -27.74 19.30
CA GLU A 509 -18.72 -28.45 20.33
C GLU A 509 -18.25 -29.82 19.84
N ASP A 510 -19.10 -30.53 19.09
CA ASP A 510 -18.72 -31.82 18.46
C ASP A 510 -17.60 -31.64 17.45
N GLN A 511 -17.54 -30.47 16.83
CA GLN A 511 -16.50 -30.11 15.88
C GLN A 511 -15.15 -29.84 16.54
N GLU A 512 -15.15 -29.09 17.62
CA GLU A 512 -13.93 -28.78 18.36
C GLU A 512 -13.26 -30.06 18.85
N GLN A 513 -14.06 -31.01 19.37
CA GLN A 513 -13.57 -32.30 19.82
C GLN A 513 -12.98 -33.14 18.68
N LYS A 514 -13.62 -33.14 17.51
CA LYS A 514 -13.09 -33.83 16.32
C LYS A 514 -11.80 -33.16 15.84
N PHE A 515 -11.77 -31.84 15.77
CA PHE A 515 -10.61 -31.09 15.32
C PHE A 515 -9.40 -31.31 16.24
N GLU A 516 -9.60 -31.31 17.55
CA GLU A 516 -8.54 -31.66 18.50
C GLU A 516 -8.05 -33.10 18.34
N SER A 517 -8.97 -34.05 18.05
CA SER A 517 -8.62 -35.44 17.83
C SER A 517 -7.79 -35.65 16.55
N ASP A 518 -8.17 -34.97 15.47
CA ASP A 518 -7.48 -35.03 14.19
C ASP A 518 -6.11 -34.32 14.26
N ARG A 519 -6.01 -33.20 14.98
CA ARG A 519 -4.75 -32.51 15.25
C ARG A 519 -3.77 -33.37 16.05
N LYS A 520 -4.27 -34.11 17.06
CA LYS A 520 -3.47 -35.07 17.85
C LYS A 520 -3.04 -36.27 17.00
N ARG A 521 -3.82 -36.64 15.99
CA ARG A 521 -3.54 -37.76 15.08
C ARG A 521 -2.49 -37.40 14.04
N ASN A 522 -2.50 -36.16 13.52
CA ASN A 522 -1.55 -35.66 12.54
C ASN A 522 -0.23 -35.18 13.16
N ALA A 523 -0.18 -35.00 14.49
CA ALA A 523 1.03 -34.66 15.24
C ALA A 523 1.84 -35.92 15.69
N LYS A 524 1.30 -37.11 15.44
CA LYS A 524 1.99 -38.40 15.59
C LYS A 524 2.47 -38.95 14.25
#